data_8825bc4c90f8f16bc15794a3a3d14687
#
_entry.id   8825bc4c90f8f16bc15794a3a3d14687
#
_cell.length_a   1.000
_cell.length_b   1.000
_cell.length_c   1.000
_cell.angle_alpha   90.00
_cell.angle_beta   90.00
_cell.angle_gamma   90.00
#
_symmetry.space_group_name_H-M   'P 1'
#
loop_
_entity.id
_entity.type
_entity.pdbx_description
1 polymer ?
#
loop_
_entity_poly.entity_id
_entity_poly.type
_entity_poly.pdbx_seq_one_letter_code
_entity_poly.pdbx_strand_id
1 'polypeptide(L)'
;MNRFISVLLGGLIAGSHVLPAFAEQPLPPKPQLIIILDDIGNNQTLGLRAVNLPALVTLAFLPFTPFAARLAERANQNGHGIMLHAPMANESGAKLGPGALTPDMDRIHLQQTLSDSLEAIPHVQGVNNHMG
;
A
#
# COMPACT_ATOMS: atom_id res chain seq x y z
N MET A 1 -20.61 -24.64 -90.32
CA MET A 1 -21.39 -23.50 -89.78
C MET A 1 -21.60 -23.80 -88.31
N ASN A 2 -20.60 -23.49 -87.45
CA ASN A 2 -20.61 -23.80 -86.01
C ASN A 2 -20.74 -22.52 -85.23
N ARG A 3 -21.83 -22.42 -84.49
CA ARG A 3 -22.06 -21.32 -83.57
C ARG A 3 -21.56 -21.72 -82.17
N PHE A 4 -20.52 -21.05 -81.64
CA PHE A 4 -20.09 -21.18 -80.25
C PHE A 4 -20.95 -20.28 -79.40
N ILE A 5 -21.60 -20.86 -78.40
CA ILE A 5 -22.31 -20.15 -77.35
C ILE A 5 -21.34 -19.99 -76.17
N SER A 6 -20.91 -18.74 -75.87
CA SER A 6 -20.11 -18.43 -74.66
C SER A 6 -21.05 -18.18 -73.50
N VAL A 7 -21.01 -19.00 -72.47
CA VAL A 7 -21.72 -18.78 -71.24
C VAL A 7 -20.78 -18.01 -70.30
N LEU A 8 -21.15 -16.77 -69.97
CA LEU A 8 -20.48 -15.95 -68.94
C LEU A 8 -21.01 -16.36 -67.58
N LEU A 9 -20.18 -16.96 -66.77
CA LEU A 9 -20.46 -17.28 -65.36
C LEU A 9 -20.08 -16.08 -64.50
N GLY A 10 -21.09 -15.25 -64.11
CA GLY A 10 -20.90 -14.15 -63.18
C GLY A 10 -20.77 -14.63 -61.75
N GLY A 11 -19.55 -14.57 -61.20
CA GLY A 11 -19.30 -14.86 -59.79
C GLY A 11 -19.77 -13.74 -58.88
N LEU A 12 -20.75 -14.01 -58.02
CA LEU A 12 -21.22 -13.11 -56.98
C LEU A 12 -20.23 -13.20 -55.78
N ILE A 13 -19.37 -12.19 -55.62
CA ILE A 13 -18.50 -12.08 -54.42
C ILE A 13 -19.34 -11.47 -53.31
N ALA A 14 -19.81 -12.27 -52.35
CA ALA A 14 -20.42 -11.83 -51.13
C ALA A 14 -19.32 -11.28 -50.20
N GLY A 15 -19.15 -9.96 -50.15
CA GLY A 15 -18.25 -9.31 -49.24
C GLY A 15 -18.76 -9.42 -47.77
N SER A 16 -18.12 -10.25 -46.98
CA SER A 16 -18.39 -10.30 -45.53
C SER A 16 -17.81 -9.06 -44.84
N HIS A 17 -18.67 -8.08 -44.56
CA HIS A 17 -18.30 -6.94 -43.74
C HIS A 17 -18.15 -7.39 -42.30
N VAL A 18 -16.88 -7.59 -41.84
CA VAL A 18 -16.56 -7.78 -40.44
C VAL A 18 -16.65 -6.44 -39.77
N LEU A 19 -17.72 -6.22 -39.00
CA LEU A 19 -17.82 -5.05 -38.12
C LEU A 19 -16.73 -5.11 -37.08
N PRO A 20 -15.98 -4.01 -36.83
CA PRO A 20 -15.00 -3.99 -35.75
C PRO A 20 -15.74 -4.18 -34.41
N ALA A 21 -15.39 -5.21 -33.68
CA ALA A 21 -15.83 -5.37 -32.30
C ALA A 21 -15.22 -4.20 -31.49
N PHE A 22 -16.06 -3.29 -31.03
CA PHE A 22 -15.63 -2.31 -30.06
C PHE A 22 -15.26 -3.06 -28.78
N ALA A 23 -13.96 -3.23 -28.53
CA ALA A 23 -13.49 -3.72 -27.23
C ALA A 23 -13.93 -2.71 -26.15
N GLU A 24 -14.79 -3.18 -25.26
CA GLU A 24 -15.23 -2.40 -24.10
C GLU A 24 -13.99 -2.02 -23.28
N GLN A 25 -13.69 -0.74 -23.20
CA GLN A 25 -12.53 -0.29 -22.41
C GLN A 25 -12.81 -0.59 -20.94
N PRO A 26 -11.86 -1.19 -20.21
CA PRO A 26 -12.03 -1.45 -18.79
C PRO A 26 -12.31 -0.13 -18.06
N LEU A 27 -13.33 -0.13 -17.22
CA LEU A 27 -13.66 1.02 -16.40
C LEU A 27 -12.45 1.40 -15.52
N PRO A 28 -12.18 2.69 -15.35
CA PRO A 28 -11.11 3.13 -14.46
C PRO A 28 -11.35 2.57 -13.05
N PRO A 29 -10.27 2.20 -12.33
CA PRO A 29 -10.40 1.68 -10.98
C PRO A 29 -11.13 2.70 -10.09
N LYS A 30 -12.02 2.21 -9.24
CA LYS A 30 -12.73 3.07 -8.28
C LYS A 30 -11.72 3.73 -7.34
N PRO A 31 -11.92 5.00 -6.96
CA PRO A 31 -11.10 5.65 -5.95
C PRO A 31 -11.08 4.84 -4.65
N GLN A 32 -9.91 4.73 -4.03
CA GLN A 32 -9.71 4.06 -2.75
C GLN A 32 -9.30 5.07 -1.69
N LEU A 33 -9.84 4.95 -0.50
CA LEU A 33 -9.42 5.72 0.68
C LEU A 33 -8.64 4.79 1.61
N ILE A 34 -7.42 5.18 1.95
CA ILE A 34 -6.58 4.51 2.94
C ILE A 34 -6.48 5.43 4.15
N ILE A 35 -6.77 4.88 5.33
CA ILE A 35 -6.66 5.61 6.60
C ILE A 35 -5.50 5.01 7.39
N ILE A 36 -4.57 5.85 7.81
CA ILE A 36 -3.47 5.50 8.70
C ILE A 36 -3.68 6.21 10.03
N LEU A 37 -3.61 5.47 11.14
CA LEU A 37 -3.63 6.02 12.51
C LEU A 37 -2.23 5.93 13.08
N ASP A 38 -1.64 7.07 13.37
CA ASP A 38 -0.28 7.23 13.84
C ASP A 38 -0.16 7.21 15.37
N ASP A 39 1.07 7.30 15.88
CA ASP A 39 1.43 7.48 17.31
C ASP A 39 1.01 6.34 18.23
N ILE A 40 0.85 5.12 17.71
CA ILE A 40 0.41 3.99 18.54
C ILE A 40 1.61 3.37 19.27
N GLY A 41 1.43 3.09 20.57
CA GLY A 41 2.43 2.35 21.35
C GLY A 41 2.64 2.88 22.77
N ASN A 42 2.47 4.17 23.02
CA ASN A 42 2.67 4.77 24.36
C ASN A 42 1.43 4.65 25.27
N ASN A 43 0.23 4.57 24.72
CA ASN A 43 -1.02 4.52 25.48
C ASN A 43 -1.79 3.23 25.18
N GLN A 44 -1.87 2.36 26.19
CA GLN A 44 -2.56 1.07 26.05
C GLN A 44 -4.05 1.23 25.74
N THR A 45 -4.74 2.13 26.43
CA THR A 45 -6.19 2.30 26.27
C THR A 45 -6.55 2.81 24.89
N LEU A 46 -5.85 3.84 24.38
CA LEU A 46 -6.06 4.38 23.05
C LEU A 46 -5.64 3.36 21.99
N GLY A 47 -4.52 2.66 22.19
CA GLY A 47 -4.07 1.60 21.31
C GLY A 47 -5.10 0.46 21.20
N LEU A 48 -5.66 0.02 22.32
CA LEU A 48 -6.74 -0.99 22.31
C LEU A 48 -8.01 -0.51 21.58
N ARG A 49 -8.34 0.77 21.67
CA ARG A 49 -9.45 1.34 20.89
C ARG A 49 -9.14 1.30 19.39
N ALA A 50 -7.91 1.66 18.98
CA ALA A 50 -7.49 1.64 17.59
C ALA A 50 -7.51 0.22 17.00
N VAL A 51 -6.91 -0.75 17.66
CA VAL A 51 -6.86 -2.14 17.17
C VAL A 51 -8.21 -2.86 17.18
N ASN A 52 -9.22 -2.33 17.84
CA ASN A 52 -10.58 -2.88 17.85
C ASN A 52 -11.57 -2.08 16.97
N LEU A 53 -11.08 -1.21 16.08
CA LEU A 53 -11.95 -0.53 15.12
C LEU A 53 -12.67 -1.54 14.21
N PRO A 54 -13.95 -1.30 13.88
CA PRO A 54 -14.74 -2.23 13.07
C PRO A 54 -14.43 -2.15 11.56
N ALA A 55 -13.50 -1.28 11.16
CA ALA A 55 -13.07 -1.10 9.77
C ALA A 55 -11.57 -1.39 9.64
N LEU A 56 -11.16 -1.93 8.49
CA LEU A 56 -9.75 -2.15 8.20
C LEU A 56 -9.06 -0.79 7.98
N VAL A 57 -8.07 -0.51 8.82
CA VAL A 57 -7.22 0.68 8.75
C VAL A 57 -5.77 0.24 8.85
N THR A 58 -4.84 1.11 8.51
CA THR A 58 -3.42 0.90 8.80
C THR A 58 -3.07 1.58 10.12
N LEU A 59 -2.34 0.88 10.98
CA LEU A 59 -1.91 1.37 12.29
C LEU A 59 -0.39 1.53 12.27
N ALA A 60 0.10 2.74 12.58
CA ALA A 60 1.52 3.04 12.61
C ALA A 60 2.03 3.14 14.06
N PHE A 61 3.02 2.32 14.36
CA PHE A 61 3.51 2.09 15.72
C PHE A 61 4.87 2.74 15.93
N LEU A 62 5.00 3.49 17.02
CA LEU A 62 6.27 4.02 17.49
C LEU A 62 7.14 2.88 18.04
N PRO A 63 8.37 2.71 17.56
CA PRO A 63 9.25 1.62 17.99
C PRO A 63 9.67 1.78 19.46
N PHE A 64 10.01 0.68 20.11
CA PHE A 64 10.51 0.64 21.50
C PHE A 64 9.57 1.29 22.54
N THR A 65 8.28 1.46 22.21
CA THR A 65 7.29 1.93 23.17
C THR A 65 6.66 0.77 23.95
N PRO A 66 6.14 0.99 25.18
CA PRO A 66 5.77 -0.09 26.09
C PRO A 66 4.70 -1.06 25.56
N PHE A 67 3.85 -0.62 24.66
CA PHE A 67 2.70 -1.40 24.19
C PHE A 67 2.74 -1.72 22.71
N ALA A 68 3.71 -1.18 21.93
CA ALA A 68 3.74 -1.29 20.47
C ALA A 68 3.68 -2.74 19.97
N ALA A 69 4.62 -3.58 20.37
CA ALA A 69 4.69 -4.95 19.90
C ALA A 69 3.40 -5.74 20.18
N ARG A 70 2.88 -5.66 21.41
CA ARG A 70 1.65 -6.38 21.79
C ARG A 70 0.41 -5.87 21.05
N LEU A 71 0.33 -4.55 20.82
CA LEU A 71 -0.76 -3.95 20.07
C LEU A 71 -0.66 -4.29 18.58
N ALA A 72 0.56 -4.35 18.02
CA ALA A 72 0.79 -4.77 16.63
C ALA A 72 0.37 -6.22 16.39
N GLU A 73 0.70 -7.13 17.31
CA GLU A 73 0.21 -8.52 17.28
C GLU A 73 -1.32 -8.58 17.22
N ARG A 74 -1.99 -7.83 18.08
CA ARG A 74 -3.45 -7.79 18.12
C ARG A 74 -4.05 -7.13 16.86
N ALA A 75 -3.41 -6.09 16.35
CA ALA A 75 -3.79 -5.43 15.11
C ALA A 75 -3.75 -6.40 13.93
N ASN A 76 -2.67 -7.20 13.82
CA ASN A 76 -2.53 -8.23 12.80
C ASN A 76 -3.63 -9.29 12.91
N GLN A 77 -3.95 -9.76 14.10
CA GLN A 77 -5.05 -10.72 14.33
C GLN A 77 -6.41 -10.18 13.90
N ASN A 78 -6.62 -8.86 14.00
CA ASN A 78 -7.84 -8.19 13.56
C ASN A 78 -7.80 -7.76 12.07
N GLY A 79 -6.73 -8.07 11.33
CA GLY A 79 -6.59 -7.81 9.90
C GLY A 79 -6.19 -6.38 9.53
N HIS A 80 -5.76 -5.56 10.48
CA HIS A 80 -5.24 -4.21 10.20
C HIS A 80 -3.88 -4.25 9.51
N GLY A 81 -3.59 -3.25 8.66
CA GLY A 81 -2.25 -2.99 8.16
C GLY A 81 -1.34 -2.48 9.29
N ILE A 82 -0.04 -2.83 9.25
CA ILE A 82 0.92 -2.47 10.29
C ILE A 82 2.09 -1.74 9.67
N MET A 83 2.41 -0.55 10.21
CA MET A 83 3.55 0.25 9.80
C MET A 83 4.45 0.58 10.98
N LEU A 84 5.74 0.73 10.71
CA LEU A 84 6.66 1.41 11.59
C LEU A 84 6.43 2.92 11.46
N HIS A 85 6.08 3.59 12.56
CA HIS A 85 6.07 5.04 12.65
C HIS A 85 7.44 5.52 13.12
N ALA A 86 8.34 5.75 12.15
CA ALA A 86 9.76 5.99 12.40
C ALA A 86 10.02 7.42 12.88
N PRO A 87 10.49 7.63 14.12
CA PRO A 87 10.88 8.95 14.58
C PRO A 87 12.03 9.50 13.72
N MET A 88 11.89 10.75 13.26
CA MET A 88 12.90 11.41 12.44
C MET A 88 13.17 12.82 12.97
N ALA A 89 14.36 13.33 12.67
CA ALA A 89 14.73 14.68 13.04
C ALA A 89 13.72 15.68 12.46
N ASN A 90 13.40 16.70 13.25
CA ASN A 90 12.46 17.76 12.90
C ASN A 90 13.13 19.13 12.96
N GLU A 91 12.61 20.12 12.24
CA GLU A 91 13.14 21.48 12.22
C GLU A 91 12.92 22.25 13.51
N SER A 92 11.93 21.87 14.31
CA SER A 92 11.59 22.54 15.56
C SER A 92 12.52 22.21 16.73
N GLY A 93 13.41 21.19 16.56
CA GLY A 93 14.27 20.70 17.66
C GLY A 93 13.49 19.98 18.77
N ALA A 94 12.25 19.56 18.51
CA ALA A 94 11.47 18.81 19.48
C ALA A 94 12.14 17.47 19.81
N LYS A 95 11.97 17.03 21.06
CA LYS A 95 12.57 15.79 21.56
C LYS A 95 12.04 14.59 20.78
N LEU A 96 12.96 13.84 20.18
CA LEU A 96 12.66 12.62 19.44
C LEU A 96 12.45 11.43 20.39
N GLY A 97 11.65 10.46 19.93
CA GLY A 97 11.47 9.19 20.62
C GLY A 97 12.64 8.23 20.41
N PRO A 98 12.63 7.06 21.06
CA PRO A 98 13.64 6.03 20.84
C PRO A 98 13.60 5.52 19.39
N GLY A 99 14.76 5.15 18.85
CA GLY A 99 14.89 4.71 17.46
C GLY A 99 14.83 5.86 16.43
N ALA A 100 15.05 7.11 16.86
CA ALA A 100 15.02 8.26 15.97
C ALA A 100 16.16 8.24 14.96
N LEU A 101 15.83 8.55 13.71
CA LEU A 101 16.78 8.75 12.62
C LEU A 101 17.16 10.23 12.54
N THR A 102 18.44 10.53 12.52
CA THR A 102 18.96 11.91 12.52
C THR A 102 19.99 12.13 11.41
N PRO A 103 20.16 13.38 10.88
CA PRO A 103 21.06 13.67 9.78
C PRO A 103 22.55 13.49 10.10
N ASP A 104 22.91 13.46 11.37
CA ASP A 104 24.29 13.26 11.86
C ASP A 104 24.69 11.79 11.95
N MET A 105 23.75 10.86 11.78
CA MET A 105 24.04 9.44 11.72
C MET A 105 24.85 9.09 10.48
N ASP A 106 25.91 8.31 10.66
CA ASP A 106 26.56 7.66 9.54
C ASP A 106 25.66 6.55 8.96
N ARG A 107 26.05 6.05 7.79
CA ARG A 107 25.25 5.04 7.07
C ARG A 107 25.03 3.77 7.91
N ILE A 108 26.02 3.33 8.65
CA ILE A 108 25.95 2.09 9.42
C ILE A 108 24.97 2.26 10.59
N HIS A 109 25.09 3.33 11.34
CA HIS A 109 24.19 3.65 12.43
C HIS A 109 22.73 3.83 11.96
N LEU A 110 22.53 4.53 10.85
CA LEU A 110 21.20 4.73 10.27
C LEU A 110 20.56 3.40 9.88
N GLN A 111 21.32 2.52 9.20
CA GLN A 111 20.83 1.21 8.80
C GLN A 111 20.49 0.33 10.01
N GLN A 112 21.35 0.31 11.04
CA GLN A 112 21.13 -0.45 12.24
C GLN A 112 19.90 0.03 13.01
N THR A 113 19.80 1.35 13.23
CA THR A 113 18.66 1.94 13.94
C THR A 113 17.33 1.65 13.23
N LEU A 114 17.31 1.72 11.89
CA LEU A 114 16.12 1.37 11.12
C LEU A 114 15.79 -0.12 11.22
N SER A 115 16.80 -0.99 11.10
CA SER A 115 16.62 -2.44 11.23
C SER A 115 16.04 -2.81 12.60
N ASP A 116 16.65 -2.30 13.68
CA ASP A 116 16.20 -2.55 15.04
C ASP A 116 14.77 -2.05 15.27
N SER A 117 14.43 -0.90 14.68
CA SER A 117 13.07 -0.33 14.76
C SER A 117 12.05 -1.17 14.02
N LEU A 118 12.40 -1.73 12.85
CA LEU A 118 11.54 -2.66 12.11
C LEU A 118 11.33 -3.96 12.86
N GLU A 119 12.39 -4.51 13.49
CA GLU A 119 12.31 -5.74 14.28
C GLU A 119 11.49 -5.56 15.56
N ALA A 120 11.43 -4.33 16.11
CA ALA A 120 10.65 -4.03 17.30
C ALA A 120 9.12 -4.08 17.06
N ILE A 121 8.66 -4.02 15.80
CA ILE A 121 7.25 -4.02 15.45
C ILE A 121 6.91 -5.29 14.67
N PRO A 122 6.25 -6.29 15.28
CA PRO A 122 5.83 -7.50 14.57
C PRO A 122 4.88 -7.18 13.43
N HIS A 123 4.98 -7.98 12.35
CA HIS A 123 4.14 -7.92 11.14
C HIS A 123 4.22 -6.60 10.37
N VAL A 124 5.28 -5.81 10.54
CA VAL A 124 5.45 -4.54 9.83
C VAL A 124 5.49 -4.75 8.32
N GLN A 125 4.70 -3.93 7.58
CA GLN A 125 4.54 -4.01 6.12
C GLN A 125 5.03 -2.74 5.41
N GLY A 126 5.29 -1.69 6.17
CA GLY A 126 5.71 -0.39 5.62
C GLY A 126 6.23 0.54 6.71
N VAL A 127 6.68 1.70 6.27
CA VAL A 127 7.22 2.75 7.14
C VAL A 127 6.60 4.08 6.75
N ASN A 128 6.24 4.89 7.75
CA ASN A 128 5.98 6.32 7.57
C ASN A 128 6.80 7.12 8.60
N ASN A 129 6.98 8.40 8.35
CA ASN A 129 7.74 9.27 9.22
C ASN A 129 6.90 9.77 10.40
N HIS A 130 7.54 9.90 11.58
CA HIS A 130 7.04 10.62 12.73
C HIS A 130 7.88 11.86 12.94
N MET A 131 7.27 13.06 12.97
CA MET A 131 7.86 14.38 13.18
C MET A 131 8.77 14.91 12.07
N GLY A 132 9.35 14.09 11.22
CA GLY A 132 10.28 14.49 10.16
C GLY A 132 9.63 14.99 8.88
#